data_2c636524fd27a0ffb4570a2426049b14
#
_entry.id   2c636524fd27a0ffb4570a2426049b14
#
_cell.length_a   1.000
_cell.length_b   1.000
_cell.length_c   1.000
_cell.angle_alpha   90.00
_cell.angle_beta   90.00
_cell.angle_gamma   90.00
#
_symmetry.space_group_name_H-M   'P 1'
#
loop_
_entity.id
_entity.type
_entity.pdbx_description
1 polymer ?
#
loop_
_entity_poly.entity_id
_entity_poly.type
_entity_poly.pdbx_seq_one_letter_code
_entity_poly.pdbx_strand_id
1 'polypeptide(L)'
;MPKYIYQNKNWTTFSWRETDINAIFGEVRYLQGKIIGQMNTLGFKTKEEATLNTLTLDVIKSSEIEGEKLDYDQVRSSIARRLGINIAGLVPANRNVEGVVEMMLDATQNYQKPLTNKRLFGWHSALFPTGHSGMHKIEVGRYRTGEMQIVSGAMGKEKVHYEAVPANRVKEEMEKFLKWFNDNSPSDPVLKSAIAHFWFIIIHPFDDGNGRIARAISDLMLARADKTTERYYSMSSQILVERKQYYEILQKVQHCSGDITDWLDWFLHCLKNSLITTEATLQKILRKTDFWKIHENTEFNERQRLVLNKLFDGFDGKLKSSKWAKIAKCSPDTALRDIKDLIDKGILRQEQQGGRSTNYELADF
;
A
#
# COMPACT_ATOMS: atom_id res chain seq x y z
N MET A 1 -27.26 16.83 21.16
CA MET A 1 -26.34 16.95 20.00
C MET A 1 -26.40 15.67 19.17
N PRO A 2 -26.24 15.73 17.86
CA PRO A 2 -26.16 14.52 17.05
C PRO A 2 -25.06 13.59 17.56
N LYS A 3 -25.35 12.29 17.60
CA LYS A 3 -24.38 11.27 18.05
C LYS A 3 -23.31 10.99 17.00
N TYR A 4 -23.71 11.07 15.72
CA TYR A 4 -22.83 10.79 14.58
C TYR A 4 -22.84 11.94 13.56
N ILE A 5 -21.75 12.14 12.85
CA ILE A 5 -21.55 13.22 11.89
C ILE A 5 -22.68 13.30 10.85
N TYR A 6 -23.15 12.18 10.31
CA TYR A 6 -24.19 12.14 9.27
C TYR A 6 -25.58 12.57 9.77
N GLN A 7 -25.77 12.78 11.07
CA GLN A 7 -27.01 13.29 11.67
C GLN A 7 -27.06 14.83 11.61
N ASN A 8 -25.95 15.49 11.30
CA ASN A 8 -25.92 16.93 11.07
C ASN A 8 -26.55 17.28 9.71
N LYS A 9 -27.27 18.39 9.62
CA LYS A 9 -28.03 18.80 8.41
C LYS A 9 -27.17 18.88 7.14
N ASN A 10 -25.94 19.37 7.26
CA ASN A 10 -24.98 19.56 6.14
C ASN A 10 -23.70 18.76 6.36
N TRP A 11 -23.82 17.51 6.82
CA TRP A 11 -22.69 16.70 7.25
C TRP A 11 -21.64 16.44 6.15
N THR A 12 -22.02 16.56 4.89
CA THR A 12 -21.13 16.39 3.73
C THR A 12 -20.30 17.64 3.41
N THR A 13 -20.53 18.76 4.12
CA THR A 13 -19.73 19.97 4.02
C THR A 13 -18.63 19.90 5.09
N PHE A 14 -17.57 19.17 4.75
CA PHE A 14 -16.42 19.03 5.64
C PHE A 14 -15.61 20.31 5.73
N SER A 15 -15.08 20.59 6.92
CA SER A 15 -14.15 21.67 7.18
C SER A 15 -12.88 21.14 7.84
N TRP A 16 -11.81 21.89 7.74
CA TRP A 16 -10.55 21.61 8.42
C TRP A 16 -9.75 22.89 8.63
N ARG A 17 -8.82 22.86 9.57
CA ARG A 17 -7.90 23.96 9.83
C ARG A 17 -6.70 23.83 8.88
N GLU A 18 -6.66 24.67 7.86
CA GLU A 18 -5.60 24.66 6.84
C GLU A 18 -4.20 24.85 7.45
N THR A 19 -4.07 25.69 8.49
CA THR A 19 -2.81 25.91 9.20
C THR A 19 -2.19 24.61 9.74
N ASP A 20 -3.02 23.68 10.19
CA ASP A 20 -2.58 22.40 10.78
C ASP A 20 -2.18 21.41 9.69
N ILE A 21 -2.74 21.53 8.50
CA ILE A 21 -2.60 20.56 7.40
C ILE A 21 -1.52 20.98 6.39
N ASN A 22 -1.32 22.28 6.15
CA ASN A 22 -0.49 22.77 5.03
C ASN A 22 0.97 22.28 5.08
N ALA A 23 1.58 22.19 6.26
CA ALA A 23 2.97 21.75 6.38
C ALA A 23 3.13 20.28 5.95
N ILE A 24 2.35 19.37 6.54
CA ILE A 24 2.39 17.94 6.23
C ILE A 24 1.95 17.67 4.79
N PHE A 25 0.97 18.41 4.27
CA PHE A 25 0.52 18.31 2.89
C PHE A 25 1.65 18.69 1.91
N GLY A 26 2.38 19.78 2.18
CA GLY A 26 3.55 20.19 1.39
C GLY A 26 4.64 19.11 1.35
N GLU A 27 4.94 18.49 2.50
CA GLU A 27 5.91 17.40 2.59
C GLU A 27 5.46 16.17 1.78
N VAL A 28 4.19 15.78 1.87
CA VAL A 28 3.62 14.67 1.08
C VAL A 28 3.79 14.92 -0.42
N ARG A 29 3.42 16.13 -0.90
CA ARG A 29 3.52 16.48 -2.32
C ARG A 29 4.97 16.50 -2.81
N TYR A 30 5.89 16.98 -1.98
CA TYR A 30 7.33 16.93 -2.26
C TYR A 30 7.83 15.49 -2.41
N LEU A 31 7.49 14.61 -1.46
CA LEU A 31 7.91 13.21 -1.48
C LEU A 31 7.32 12.44 -2.67
N GLN A 32 6.04 12.67 -2.99
CA GLN A 32 5.42 12.08 -4.19
C GLN A 32 6.18 12.48 -5.45
N GLY A 33 6.41 13.78 -5.64
CA GLY A 33 7.15 14.28 -6.80
C GLY A 33 8.57 13.72 -6.89
N LYS A 34 9.27 13.62 -5.76
CA LYS A 34 10.62 13.04 -5.65
C LYS A 34 10.64 11.58 -6.06
N ILE A 35 9.74 10.74 -5.52
CA ILE A 35 9.67 9.31 -5.85
C ILE A 35 9.33 9.10 -7.31
N ILE A 36 8.32 9.79 -7.84
CA ILE A 36 7.92 9.69 -9.25
C ILE A 36 9.09 10.10 -10.16
N GLY A 37 9.78 11.21 -9.83
CA GLY A 37 10.95 11.67 -10.56
C GLY A 37 12.08 10.64 -10.58
N GLN A 38 12.42 10.07 -9.44
CA GLN A 38 13.45 9.03 -9.31
C GLN A 38 13.04 7.76 -10.07
N MET A 39 11.79 7.31 -9.93
CA MET A 39 11.29 6.14 -10.65
C MET A 39 11.34 6.34 -12.18
N ASN A 40 11.13 7.57 -12.66
CA ASN A 40 11.20 7.87 -14.10
C ASN A 40 12.62 7.73 -14.68
N THR A 41 13.65 7.75 -13.85
CA THR A 41 15.05 7.51 -14.28
C THR A 41 15.41 6.02 -14.38
N LEU A 42 14.56 5.13 -13.81
CA LEU A 42 14.81 3.69 -13.83
C LEU A 42 14.44 3.05 -15.17
N GLY A 43 15.12 1.95 -15.50
CA GLY A 43 14.79 1.14 -16.66
C GLY A 43 13.43 0.45 -16.54
N PHE A 44 12.82 0.14 -17.67
CA PHE A 44 11.46 -0.41 -17.78
C PHE A 44 11.22 -1.63 -16.88
N LYS A 45 12.10 -2.63 -16.89
CA LYS A 45 11.99 -3.84 -16.06
C LYS A 45 11.96 -3.55 -14.55
N THR A 46 12.74 -2.57 -14.11
CA THR A 46 12.79 -2.19 -12.68
C THR A 46 11.49 -1.51 -12.26
N LYS A 47 10.90 -0.69 -13.14
CA LYS A 47 9.58 -0.07 -12.90
C LYS A 47 8.47 -1.11 -12.84
N GLU A 48 8.46 -2.06 -13.78
CA GLU A 48 7.48 -3.16 -13.78
C GLU A 48 7.55 -3.97 -12.49
N GLU A 49 8.76 -4.33 -12.06
CA GLU A 49 8.96 -5.09 -10.83
C GLU A 49 8.53 -4.28 -9.58
N ALA A 50 8.86 -2.99 -9.51
CA ALA A 50 8.43 -2.12 -8.43
C ALA A 50 6.91 -1.98 -8.38
N THR A 51 6.26 -1.75 -9.52
CA THR A 51 4.80 -1.67 -9.64
C THR A 51 4.14 -3.00 -9.24
N LEU A 52 4.65 -4.13 -9.73
CA LEU A 52 4.14 -5.45 -9.39
C LEU A 52 4.25 -5.73 -7.89
N ASN A 53 5.38 -5.41 -7.27
CA ASN A 53 5.59 -5.59 -5.83
C ASN A 53 4.65 -4.70 -5.02
N THR A 54 4.51 -3.42 -5.38
CA THR A 54 3.65 -2.47 -4.67
C THR A 54 2.18 -2.89 -4.74
N LEU A 55 1.67 -3.22 -5.94
CA LEU A 55 0.29 -3.68 -6.10
C LEU A 55 0.03 -5.00 -5.38
N THR A 56 1.01 -5.93 -5.37
CA THR A 56 0.92 -7.18 -4.61
C THR A 56 0.76 -6.89 -3.12
N LEU A 57 1.58 -5.99 -2.58
CA LEU A 57 1.48 -5.57 -1.18
C LEU A 57 0.16 -4.87 -0.88
N ASP A 58 -0.31 -3.97 -1.73
CA ASP A 58 -1.58 -3.27 -1.52
C ASP A 58 -2.76 -4.24 -1.43
N VAL A 59 -2.85 -5.21 -2.34
CA VAL A 59 -3.90 -6.23 -2.34
C VAL A 59 -3.86 -7.07 -1.06
N ILE A 60 -2.67 -7.59 -0.71
CA ILE A 60 -2.49 -8.44 0.48
C ILE A 60 -2.80 -7.66 1.75
N LYS A 61 -2.20 -6.48 1.91
CA LYS A 61 -2.30 -5.69 3.14
C LYS A 61 -3.70 -5.10 3.31
N SER A 62 -4.36 -4.72 2.23
CA SER A 62 -5.77 -4.30 2.28
C SER A 62 -6.69 -5.43 2.79
N SER A 63 -6.45 -6.67 2.38
CA SER A 63 -7.21 -7.82 2.88
C SER A 63 -6.83 -8.17 4.33
N GLU A 64 -5.55 -8.07 4.67
CA GLU A 64 -5.04 -8.37 6.02
C GLU A 64 -5.57 -7.38 7.09
N ILE A 65 -5.82 -6.11 6.73
CA ILE A 65 -6.48 -5.13 7.60
C ILE A 65 -7.86 -5.66 8.05
N GLU A 66 -8.60 -6.32 7.17
CA GLU A 66 -9.91 -6.91 7.45
C GLU A 66 -9.82 -8.34 8.03
N GLY A 67 -8.60 -8.85 8.28
CA GLY A 67 -8.36 -10.18 8.85
C GLY A 67 -8.31 -11.32 7.83
N GLU A 68 -8.40 -11.03 6.54
CA GLU A 68 -8.26 -12.01 5.46
C GLU A 68 -6.79 -12.18 5.05
N LYS A 69 -6.34 -13.43 4.93
CA LYS A 69 -4.99 -13.76 4.45
C LYS A 69 -5.05 -14.26 3.02
N LEU A 70 -4.41 -13.56 2.12
CA LEU A 70 -4.26 -13.96 0.73
C LEU A 70 -2.86 -14.55 0.51
N ASP A 71 -2.78 -15.55 -0.38
CA ASP A 71 -1.52 -16.14 -0.78
C ASP A 71 -0.71 -15.18 -1.68
N TYR A 72 0.53 -14.94 -1.32
CA TYR A 72 1.40 -13.97 -2.00
C TYR A 72 1.63 -14.33 -3.47
N ASP A 73 1.94 -15.60 -3.75
CA ASP A 73 2.29 -16.04 -5.10
C ASP A 73 1.07 -16.02 -6.03
N GLN A 74 -0.12 -16.32 -5.50
CA GLN A 74 -1.37 -16.18 -6.26
C GLN A 74 -1.67 -14.74 -6.61
N VAL A 75 -1.57 -13.82 -5.64
CA VAL A 75 -1.81 -12.37 -5.86
C VAL A 75 -0.81 -11.83 -6.88
N ARG A 76 0.48 -12.07 -6.68
CA ARG A 76 1.54 -11.64 -7.59
C ARG A 76 1.35 -12.18 -9.02
N SER A 77 1.01 -13.47 -9.13
CA SER A 77 0.76 -14.11 -10.42
C SER A 77 -0.47 -13.56 -11.13
N SER A 78 -1.56 -13.28 -10.40
CA SER A 78 -2.77 -12.68 -10.95
C SER A 78 -2.50 -11.28 -11.49
N ILE A 79 -1.81 -10.43 -10.73
CA ILE A 79 -1.43 -9.08 -11.15
C ILE A 79 -0.53 -9.12 -12.38
N ALA A 80 0.53 -9.96 -12.36
CA ALA A 80 1.46 -10.09 -13.48
C ALA A 80 0.76 -10.48 -14.79
N ARG A 81 -0.14 -11.47 -14.74
CA ARG A 81 -0.94 -11.88 -15.93
C ARG A 81 -1.78 -10.74 -16.48
N ARG A 82 -2.47 -9.98 -15.60
CA ARG A 82 -3.37 -8.89 -16.01
C ARG A 82 -2.63 -7.67 -16.55
N LEU A 83 -1.39 -7.43 -16.08
CA LEU A 83 -0.54 -6.34 -16.56
C LEU A 83 0.38 -6.76 -17.73
N GLY A 84 0.39 -8.04 -18.13
CA GLY A 84 1.28 -8.54 -19.18
C GLY A 84 2.75 -8.61 -18.75
N ILE A 85 3.04 -8.63 -17.45
CA ILE A 85 4.40 -8.69 -16.92
C ILE A 85 4.87 -10.15 -16.92
N ASN A 86 6.00 -10.40 -17.58
CA ASN A 86 6.56 -11.75 -17.68
C ASN A 86 7.40 -12.07 -16.44
N ILE A 87 6.92 -12.99 -15.61
CA ILE A 87 7.64 -13.50 -14.43
C ILE A 87 7.70 -15.03 -14.46
N ALA A 88 8.76 -15.59 -13.89
CA ALA A 88 8.86 -17.02 -13.67
C ALA A 88 7.96 -17.49 -12.52
N GLY A 89 7.52 -18.75 -12.55
CA GLY A 89 6.82 -19.39 -11.44
C GLY A 89 5.38 -18.93 -11.27
N LEU A 90 4.67 -18.57 -12.34
CA LEU A 90 3.25 -18.23 -12.27
C LEU A 90 2.41 -19.39 -11.74
N VAL A 91 1.61 -19.09 -10.71
CA VAL A 91 0.65 -20.04 -10.11
C VAL A 91 -0.80 -19.64 -10.40
N PRO A 92 -1.76 -20.59 -10.46
CA PRO A 92 -3.17 -20.24 -10.58
C PRO A 92 -3.65 -19.51 -9.33
N ALA A 93 -4.56 -18.56 -9.49
CA ALA A 93 -5.18 -17.84 -8.39
C ALA A 93 -6.63 -18.32 -8.19
N ASN A 94 -7.07 -18.37 -6.93
CA ASN A 94 -8.46 -18.65 -6.62
C ASN A 94 -9.36 -17.43 -6.88
N ARG A 95 -10.68 -17.63 -6.87
CA ARG A 95 -11.66 -16.57 -7.20
C ARG A 95 -11.63 -15.38 -6.26
N ASN A 96 -11.33 -15.59 -4.98
CA ASN A 96 -11.25 -14.49 -4.01
C ASN A 96 -10.03 -13.60 -4.31
N VAL A 97 -8.88 -14.20 -4.58
CA VAL A 97 -7.67 -13.47 -5.01
C VAL A 97 -7.93 -12.70 -6.31
N GLU A 98 -8.51 -13.36 -7.33
CA GLU A 98 -8.82 -12.73 -8.61
C GLU A 98 -9.75 -11.52 -8.44
N GLY A 99 -10.74 -11.60 -7.54
CA GLY A 99 -11.69 -10.52 -7.30
C GLY A 99 -11.06 -9.28 -6.63
N VAL A 100 -10.21 -9.48 -5.60
CA VAL A 100 -9.51 -8.36 -4.96
C VAL A 100 -8.51 -7.72 -5.91
N VAL A 101 -7.79 -8.51 -6.71
CA VAL A 101 -6.85 -8.03 -7.73
C VAL A 101 -7.60 -7.22 -8.80
N GLU A 102 -8.75 -7.72 -9.27
CA GLU A 102 -9.58 -7.02 -10.28
C GLU A 102 -10.01 -5.65 -9.80
N MET A 103 -10.53 -5.55 -8.58
CA MET A 103 -10.93 -4.28 -7.97
C MET A 103 -9.76 -3.29 -7.90
N MET A 104 -8.61 -3.73 -7.39
CA MET A 104 -7.43 -2.87 -7.22
C MET A 104 -6.87 -2.40 -8.56
N LEU A 105 -6.77 -3.29 -9.54
CA LEU A 105 -6.31 -2.94 -10.88
C LEU A 105 -7.31 -2.03 -11.60
N ASP A 106 -8.62 -2.28 -11.48
CA ASP A 106 -9.58 -1.33 -12.06
C ASP A 106 -9.46 0.05 -11.41
N ALA A 107 -9.29 0.14 -10.09
CA ALA A 107 -9.11 1.40 -9.40
C ALA A 107 -7.89 2.17 -9.91
N THR A 108 -6.73 1.52 -10.04
CA THR A 108 -5.45 2.15 -10.35
C THR A 108 -5.18 2.30 -11.84
N GLN A 109 -5.51 1.30 -12.67
CA GLN A 109 -5.29 1.34 -14.12
C GLN A 109 -6.35 2.18 -14.85
N ASN A 110 -7.58 2.19 -14.34
CA ASN A 110 -8.69 2.96 -14.88
C ASN A 110 -8.99 4.23 -14.05
N TYR A 111 -7.98 4.83 -13.43
CA TYR A 111 -8.15 5.97 -12.50
C TYR A 111 -8.79 7.20 -13.14
N GLN A 112 -8.62 7.40 -14.45
CA GLN A 112 -9.22 8.52 -15.19
C GLN A 112 -10.74 8.36 -15.40
N LYS A 113 -11.24 7.11 -15.40
CA LYS A 113 -12.67 6.85 -15.59
C LYS A 113 -13.46 7.31 -14.37
N PRO A 114 -14.70 7.80 -14.55
CA PRO A 114 -15.54 8.19 -13.42
C PRO A 114 -15.86 7.00 -12.52
N LEU A 115 -15.97 7.27 -11.22
CA LEU A 115 -16.50 6.31 -10.26
C LEU A 115 -18.04 6.32 -10.37
N THR A 116 -18.63 5.16 -10.59
CA THR A 116 -20.08 5.01 -10.80
C THR A 116 -20.64 3.89 -9.93
N ASN A 117 -21.95 3.86 -9.72
CA ASN A 117 -22.62 2.74 -9.06
C ASN A 117 -22.28 1.40 -9.73
N LYS A 118 -22.30 1.36 -11.07
CA LYS A 118 -21.94 0.14 -11.82
C LYS A 118 -20.54 -0.34 -11.48
N ARG A 119 -19.59 0.57 -11.36
CA ARG A 119 -18.20 0.26 -11.05
C ARG A 119 -18.04 -0.25 -9.61
N LEU A 120 -18.67 0.43 -8.64
CA LEU A 120 -18.71 0.01 -7.23
C LEU A 120 -19.37 -1.36 -7.05
N PHE A 121 -20.49 -1.60 -7.73
CA PHE A 121 -21.20 -2.88 -7.69
C PHE A 121 -20.36 -4.00 -8.32
N GLY A 122 -19.63 -3.70 -9.41
CA GLY A 122 -18.66 -4.62 -9.99
C GLY A 122 -17.54 -5.00 -9.02
N TRP A 123 -16.95 -4.02 -8.34
CA TRP A 123 -15.94 -4.26 -7.30
C TRP A 123 -16.48 -5.11 -6.16
N HIS A 124 -17.68 -4.78 -5.68
CA HIS A 124 -18.31 -5.55 -4.60
C HIS A 124 -18.60 -7.00 -5.03
N SER A 125 -19.09 -7.19 -6.26
CA SER A 125 -19.32 -8.54 -6.82
C SER A 125 -18.03 -9.34 -7.00
N ALA A 126 -16.94 -8.67 -7.36
CA ALA A 126 -15.62 -9.29 -7.47
C ALA A 126 -15.07 -9.72 -6.11
N LEU A 127 -15.28 -8.93 -5.05
CA LEU A 127 -14.89 -9.27 -3.69
C LEU A 127 -15.64 -10.48 -3.12
N PHE A 128 -16.90 -10.66 -3.50
CA PHE A 128 -17.77 -11.70 -2.94
C PHE A 128 -18.39 -12.58 -4.03
N PRO A 129 -17.59 -13.35 -4.79
CA PRO A 129 -18.07 -14.09 -5.96
C PRO A 129 -19.01 -15.25 -5.61
N THR A 130 -19.09 -15.62 -4.33
CA THR A 130 -20.01 -16.66 -3.83
C THR A 130 -21.29 -16.12 -3.21
N GLY A 131 -21.40 -14.80 -3.06
CA GLY A 131 -22.51 -14.14 -2.35
C GLY A 131 -22.44 -14.27 -0.83
N HIS A 132 -21.27 -14.63 -0.29
CA HIS A 132 -21.07 -14.82 1.15
C HIS A 132 -19.84 -14.05 1.63
N SER A 133 -19.95 -13.55 2.87
CA SER A 133 -18.82 -13.08 3.68
C SER A 133 -18.64 -14.09 4.84
N GLY A 134 -17.55 -14.85 4.81
CA GLY A 134 -17.42 -16.02 5.69
C GLY A 134 -18.61 -16.96 5.54
N MET A 135 -19.34 -17.21 6.63
CA MET A 135 -20.55 -18.05 6.63
C MET A 135 -21.86 -17.28 6.42
N HIS A 136 -21.80 -15.95 6.35
CA HIS A 136 -22.99 -15.11 6.23
C HIS A 136 -23.29 -14.81 4.77
N LYS A 137 -24.56 -15.01 4.35
CA LYS A 137 -25.04 -14.56 3.05
C LYS A 137 -25.18 -13.03 3.06
N ILE A 138 -24.67 -12.36 2.05
CA ILE A 138 -24.72 -10.90 1.91
C ILE A 138 -25.36 -10.51 0.58
N GLU A 139 -25.84 -9.27 0.49
CA GLU A 139 -26.34 -8.68 -0.74
C GLU A 139 -25.18 -8.21 -1.61
N VAL A 140 -24.94 -8.87 -2.74
CA VAL A 140 -23.78 -8.61 -3.60
C VAL A 140 -24.18 -7.75 -4.80
N GLY A 141 -23.32 -6.78 -5.16
CA GLY A 141 -23.50 -5.95 -6.36
C GLY A 141 -24.63 -4.93 -6.24
N ARG A 142 -25.01 -4.57 -5.02
CA ARG A 142 -25.98 -3.52 -4.71
C ARG A 142 -25.75 -2.97 -3.31
N TYR A 143 -26.34 -1.84 -3.01
CA TYR A 143 -26.30 -1.27 -1.67
C TYR A 143 -27.13 -2.12 -0.70
N ARG A 144 -26.70 -2.16 0.57
CA ARG A 144 -27.43 -2.82 1.65
C ARG A 144 -28.83 -2.26 1.83
N THR A 145 -29.73 -3.13 2.25
CA THR A 145 -31.11 -2.78 2.60
C THR A 145 -31.35 -2.88 4.12
N GLY A 146 -30.43 -3.52 4.84
CA GLY A 146 -30.45 -3.63 6.31
C GLY A 146 -29.72 -2.50 7.01
N GLU A 147 -30.09 -2.26 8.27
CA GLU A 147 -29.33 -1.38 9.17
C GLU A 147 -27.97 -2.01 9.49
N MET A 148 -26.95 -1.16 9.68
CA MET A 148 -25.58 -1.61 9.89
C MET A 148 -24.97 -0.97 11.13
N GLN A 149 -24.40 -1.81 12.00
CA GLN A 149 -23.62 -1.39 13.15
C GLN A 149 -22.23 -2.02 13.09
N ILE A 150 -21.22 -1.24 13.40
CA ILE A 150 -19.86 -1.74 13.59
C ILE A 150 -19.69 -2.02 15.08
N VAL A 151 -19.51 -3.29 15.41
CA VAL A 151 -19.45 -3.77 16.79
C VAL A 151 -18.14 -4.50 17.06
N SER A 152 -17.74 -4.54 18.34
CA SER A 152 -16.68 -5.43 18.83
C SER A 152 -17.11 -6.08 20.14
N GLY A 153 -16.53 -7.22 20.48
CA GLY A 153 -16.85 -7.98 21.68
C GLY A 153 -17.42 -9.35 21.37
N ALA A 154 -17.65 -10.14 22.42
CA ALA A 154 -18.28 -11.44 22.30
C ALA A 154 -19.78 -11.29 22.05
N MET A 155 -20.39 -12.27 21.39
CA MET A 155 -21.83 -12.34 21.12
C MET A 155 -22.63 -12.12 22.42
N GLY A 156 -23.56 -11.16 22.41
CA GLY A 156 -24.36 -10.75 23.58
C GLY A 156 -23.68 -9.76 24.53
N LYS A 157 -22.45 -9.33 24.23
CA LYS A 157 -21.70 -8.27 24.94
C LYS A 157 -21.02 -7.33 23.96
N GLU A 158 -21.65 -7.11 22.80
CA GLU A 158 -21.11 -6.27 21.76
C GLU A 158 -21.11 -4.80 22.19
N LYS A 159 -19.98 -4.15 21.94
CA LYS A 159 -19.86 -2.70 22.04
C LYS A 159 -20.05 -2.11 20.65
N VAL A 160 -21.12 -1.32 20.47
CA VAL A 160 -21.35 -0.57 19.24
C VAL A 160 -20.37 0.58 19.15
N HIS A 161 -19.53 0.57 18.14
CA HIS A 161 -18.57 1.64 17.84
C HIS A 161 -19.17 2.69 16.93
N TYR A 162 -19.97 2.24 15.96
CA TYR A 162 -20.59 3.11 14.96
C TYR A 162 -21.90 2.50 14.45
N GLU A 163 -22.87 3.35 14.22
CA GLU A 163 -24.07 3.06 13.44
C GLU A 163 -23.96 3.77 12.11
N ALA A 164 -24.00 3.01 11.02
CA ALA A 164 -23.89 3.58 9.68
C ALA A 164 -25.12 4.40 9.30
N VAL A 165 -25.03 5.16 8.22
CA VAL A 165 -26.18 5.89 7.65
C VAL A 165 -27.37 4.94 7.49
N PRO A 166 -28.60 5.34 7.89
CA PRO A 166 -29.80 4.50 7.74
C PRO A 166 -29.96 3.95 6.33
N ALA A 167 -30.38 2.69 6.20
CA ALA A 167 -30.42 1.98 4.93
C ALA A 167 -31.24 2.71 3.85
N ASN A 168 -32.34 3.33 4.23
CA ASN A 168 -33.20 4.11 3.32
C ASN A 168 -32.56 5.39 2.77
N ARG A 169 -31.46 5.89 3.38
CA ARG A 169 -30.70 7.06 2.95
C ARG A 169 -29.44 6.71 2.14
N VAL A 170 -28.99 5.46 2.16
CA VAL A 170 -27.72 5.04 1.52
C VAL A 170 -27.67 5.44 0.04
N LYS A 171 -28.73 5.21 -0.71
CA LYS A 171 -28.77 5.56 -2.14
C LYS A 171 -28.57 7.05 -2.37
N GLU A 172 -29.30 7.90 -1.65
CA GLU A 172 -29.21 9.37 -1.77
C GLU A 172 -27.81 9.87 -1.37
N GLU A 173 -27.27 9.36 -0.26
CA GLU A 173 -25.94 9.77 0.20
C GLU A 173 -24.81 9.31 -0.76
N MET A 174 -24.96 8.14 -1.38
CA MET A 174 -24.04 7.68 -2.41
C MET A 174 -24.15 8.49 -3.72
N GLU A 175 -25.34 8.96 -4.10
CA GLU A 175 -25.50 9.87 -5.24
C GLU A 175 -24.76 11.20 -5.00
N LYS A 176 -24.87 11.77 -3.79
CA LYS A 176 -24.12 12.98 -3.38
C LYS A 176 -22.60 12.74 -3.41
N PHE A 177 -22.16 11.60 -2.84
CA PHE A 177 -20.75 11.19 -2.82
C PHE A 177 -20.19 11.06 -4.23
N LEU A 178 -20.86 10.32 -5.13
CA LEU A 178 -20.39 10.10 -6.50
C LEU A 178 -20.37 11.38 -7.32
N LYS A 179 -21.36 12.26 -7.14
CA LYS A 179 -21.38 13.57 -7.79
C LYS A 179 -20.14 14.39 -7.36
N TRP A 180 -19.89 14.50 -6.05
CA TRP A 180 -18.74 15.23 -5.52
C TRP A 180 -17.40 14.57 -5.94
N PHE A 181 -17.32 13.22 -5.89
CA PHE A 181 -16.10 12.48 -6.25
C PHE A 181 -15.67 12.73 -7.70
N ASN A 182 -16.63 12.79 -8.60
CA ASN A 182 -16.38 12.99 -10.04
C ASN A 182 -16.32 14.46 -10.46
N ASP A 183 -16.63 15.38 -9.54
CA ASP A 183 -16.56 16.80 -9.83
C ASP A 183 -15.10 17.25 -10.02
N ASN A 184 -14.88 18.11 -11.02
CA ASN A 184 -13.60 18.74 -11.31
C ASN A 184 -13.34 19.96 -10.39
N SER A 185 -13.67 19.85 -9.10
CA SER A 185 -13.39 20.90 -8.14
C SER A 185 -11.89 21.16 -8.04
N PRO A 186 -11.46 22.37 -7.67
CA PRO A 186 -10.04 22.74 -7.57
C PRO A 186 -9.31 22.07 -6.38
N SER A 187 -9.99 21.21 -5.62
CA SER A 187 -9.40 20.49 -4.49
C SER A 187 -8.28 19.55 -4.96
N ASP A 188 -7.15 19.60 -4.26
CA ASP A 188 -6.03 18.70 -4.57
C ASP A 188 -6.45 17.22 -4.44
N PRO A 189 -6.11 16.35 -5.41
CA PRO A 189 -6.53 14.95 -5.40
C PRO A 189 -6.03 14.16 -4.18
N VAL A 190 -4.93 14.55 -3.52
CA VAL A 190 -4.46 13.90 -2.27
C VAL A 190 -5.44 14.16 -1.13
N LEU A 191 -5.85 15.42 -0.92
CA LEU A 191 -6.87 15.76 0.07
C LEU A 191 -8.21 15.11 -0.28
N LYS A 192 -8.56 15.12 -1.57
CA LYS A 192 -9.78 14.46 -2.06
C LYS A 192 -9.76 12.95 -1.83
N SER A 193 -8.58 12.30 -1.88
CA SER A 193 -8.41 10.89 -1.52
C SER A 193 -8.77 10.62 -0.06
N ALA A 194 -8.25 11.45 0.86
CA ALA A 194 -8.54 11.32 2.29
C ALA A 194 -10.02 11.52 2.60
N ILE A 195 -10.62 12.58 2.03
CA ILE A 195 -12.04 12.90 2.21
C ILE A 195 -12.93 11.79 1.64
N ALA A 196 -12.60 11.26 0.45
CA ALA A 196 -13.36 10.19 -0.20
C ALA A 196 -13.35 8.90 0.64
N HIS A 197 -12.19 8.54 1.19
CA HIS A 197 -12.05 7.41 2.08
C HIS A 197 -12.99 7.55 3.29
N PHE A 198 -12.87 8.66 3.99
CA PHE A 198 -13.67 8.95 5.18
C PHE A 198 -15.16 8.94 4.87
N TRP A 199 -15.57 9.69 3.85
CA TRP A 199 -16.97 9.83 3.48
C TRP A 199 -17.60 8.47 3.12
N PHE A 200 -16.90 7.65 2.33
CA PHE A 200 -17.37 6.32 1.97
C PHE A 200 -17.51 5.39 3.19
N ILE A 201 -16.54 5.43 4.13
CA ILE A 201 -16.60 4.67 5.38
C ILE A 201 -17.78 5.13 6.25
N ILE A 202 -18.11 6.42 6.29
CA ILE A 202 -19.26 6.94 7.04
C ILE A 202 -20.58 6.46 6.44
N ILE A 203 -20.73 6.46 5.12
CA ILE A 203 -21.95 5.94 4.48
C ILE A 203 -22.08 4.43 4.72
N HIS A 204 -20.98 3.69 4.61
CA HIS A 204 -20.93 2.23 4.77
C HIS A 204 -21.96 1.52 3.91
N PRO A 205 -21.92 1.67 2.56
CA PRO A 205 -23.05 1.35 1.71
C PRO A 205 -23.30 -0.14 1.45
N PHE A 206 -22.39 -1.03 1.82
CA PHE A 206 -22.48 -2.47 1.59
C PHE A 206 -22.57 -3.26 2.88
N ASP A 207 -23.05 -4.51 2.79
CA ASP A 207 -23.11 -5.42 3.95
C ASP A 207 -21.72 -5.78 4.46
N ASP A 208 -20.71 -5.86 3.57
CA ASP A 208 -19.29 -6.08 3.87
C ASP A 208 -18.41 -5.50 2.76
N GLY A 209 -17.08 -5.53 2.97
CA GLY A 209 -16.10 -5.06 1.98
C GLY A 209 -15.93 -3.54 1.89
N ASN A 210 -16.62 -2.77 2.73
CA ASN A 210 -16.55 -1.30 2.70
C ASN A 210 -15.12 -0.79 2.93
N GLY A 211 -14.35 -1.39 3.83
CA GLY A 211 -12.96 -1.02 4.08
C GLY A 211 -12.06 -1.23 2.86
N ARG A 212 -12.16 -2.38 2.21
CA ARG A 212 -11.38 -2.69 0.99
C ARG A 212 -11.74 -1.74 -0.15
N ILE A 213 -13.03 -1.48 -0.35
CA ILE A 213 -13.51 -0.55 -1.39
C ILE A 213 -13.10 0.90 -1.07
N ALA A 214 -13.15 1.34 0.20
CA ALA A 214 -12.68 2.68 0.59
C ALA A 214 -11.19 2.88 0.28
N ARG A 215 -10.36 1.88 0.55
CA ARG A 215 -8.93 1.92 0.20
C ARG A 215 -8.72 1.94 -1.32
N ALA A 216 -9.46 1.13 -2.08
CA ALA A 216 -9.43 1.18 -3.55
C ALA A 216 -9.87 2.56 -4.11
N ILE A 217 -10.87 3.21 -3.51
CA ILE A 217 -11.29 4.59 -3.84
C ILE A 217 -10.14 5.58 -3.55
N SER A 218 -9.45 5.42 -2.43
CA SER A 218 -8.28 6.23 -2.09
C SER A 218 -7.16 6.05 -3.12
N ASP A 219 -6.83 4.82 -3.47
CA ASP A 219 -5.79 4.50 -4.45
C ASP A 219 -6.12 5.02 -5.85
N LEU A 220 -7.40 4.97 -6.25
CA LEU A 220 -7.87 5.60 -7.49
C LEU A 220 -7.58 7.10 -7.48
N MET A 221 -7.88 7.79 -6.38
CA MET A 221 -7.67 9.23 -6.28
C MET A 221 -6.19 9.60 -6.16
N LEU A 222 -5.39 8.78 -5.46
CA LEU A 222 -3.93 8.92 -5.41
C LEU A 222 -3.30 8.69 -6.80
N ALA A 223 -3.80 7.74 -7.59
CA ALA A 223 -3.38 7.56 -8.98
C ALA A 223 -3.71 8.80 -9.86
N ARG A 224 -4.84 9.49 -9.58
CA ARG A 224 -5.15 10.80 -10.19
C ARG A 224 -4.16 11.89 -9.76
N ALA A 225 -3.75 11.89 -8.48
CA ALA A 225 -2.75 12.83 -7.97
C ALA A 225 -1.38 12.63 -8.62
N ASP A 226 -0.98 11.37 -8.77
CA ASP A 226 0.30 10.96 -9.37
C ASP A 226 0.29 11.04 -10.90
N LYS A 227 -0.90 11.08 -11.53
CA LYS A 227 -1.13 11.08 -12.99
C LYS A 227 -0.49 9.88 -13.70
N THR A 228 -0.42 8.73 -13.03
CA THR A 228 0.18 7.51 -13.56
C THR A 228 -0.62 6.28 -13.13
N THR A 229 -0.57 5.23 -13.95
CA THR A 229 -1.06 3.89 -13.62
C THR A 229 -0.05 3.09 -12.79
N GLU A 230 1.19 3.52 -12.78
CA GLU A 230 2.26 2.88 -12.02
C GLU A 230 2.14 3.25 -10.54
N ARG A 231 2.23 2.25 -9.67
CA ARG A 231 2.13 2.42 -8.22
C ARG A 231 3.46 2.10 -7.57
N TYR A 232 3.98 3.03 -6.79
CA TYR A 232 5.31 2.92 -6.19
C TYR A 232 5.30 2.92 -4.67
N TYR A 233 4.17 3.24 -4.04
CA TYR A 233 3.96 3.21 -2.60
C TYR A 233 2.64 2.55 -2.24
N SER A 234 2.57 1.93 -1.08
CA SER A 234 1.40 1.19 -0.59
C SER A 234 0.82 1.87 0.64
N MET A 235 -0.32 2.51 0.46
CA MET A 235 -1.07 3.09 1.57
C MET A 235 -1.61 1.99 2.50
N SER A 236 -2.08 0.87 1.95
CA SER A 236 -2.60 -0.26 2.72
C SER A 236 -1.53 -0.88 3.62
N SER A 237 -0.27 -0.94 3.16
CA SER A 237 0.84 -1.43 3.98
C SER A 237 1.05 -0.57 5.22
N GLN A 238 1.01 0.75 5.07
CA GLN A 238 1.19 1.68 6.19
C GLN A 238 -0.03 1.70 7.12
N ILE A 239 -1.24 1.66 6.58
CA ILE A 239 -2.48 1.53 7.39
C ILE A 239 -2.42 0.27 8.26
N LEU A 240 -1.91 -0.86 7.74
CA LEU A 240 -1.78 -2.08 8.53
C LEU A 240 -0.80 -1.90 9.70
N VAL A 241 0.32 -1.21 9.49
CA VAL A 241 1.29 -0.87 10.57
C VAL A 241 0.62 -0.01 11.64
N GLU A 242 -0.19 0.95 11.23
CA GLU A 242 -0.90 1.89 12.09
C GLU A 242 -2.36 1.48 12.36
N ARG A 243 -2.70 0.17 12.21
CA ARG A 243 -4.08 -0.33 12.22
C ARG A 243 -4.90 0.13 13.43
N LYS A 244 -4.30 0.13 14.60
CA LYS A 244 -4.98 0.57 15.83
C LYS A 244 -5.35 2.05 15.74
N GLN A 245 -4.41 2.91 15.36
CA GLN A 245 -4.62 4.34 15.21
C GLN A 245 -5.66 4.65 14.13
N TYR A 246 -5.65 3.89 13.01
CA TYR A 246 -6.64 4.00 11.95
C TYR A 246 -8.07 3.84 12.46
N TYR A 247 -8.34 2.81 13.26
CA TYR A 247 -9.69 2.62 13.80
C TYR A 247 -10.02 3.63 14.91
N GLU A 248 -9.05 4.03 15.73
CA GLU A 248 -9.24 5.05 16.77
C GLU A 248 -9.60 6.42 16.18
N ILE A 249 -8.90 6.84 15.10
CA ILE A 249 -9.20 8.12 14.47
C ILE A 249 -10.54 8.11 13.74
N LEU A 250 -10.90 7.03 13.05
CA LEU A 250 -12.22 6.88 12.45
C LEU A 250 -13.32 6.97 13.53
N GLN A 251 -13.15 6.26 14.65
CA GLN A 251 -14.10 6.32 15.78
C GLN A 251 -14.21 7.73 16.35
N LYS A 252 -13.11 8.47 16.48
CA LYS A 252 -13.11 9.85 16.98
C LYS A 252 -13.87 10.78 16.04
N VAL A 253 -13.51 10.79 14.76
CA VAL A 253 -13.99 11.79 13.80
C VAL A 253 -15.44 11.55 13.37
N GLN A 254 -15.93 10.32 13.39
CA GLN A 254 -17.35 10.03 13.11
C GLN A 254 -18.34 10.68 14.10
N HIS A 255 -17.86 11.16 15.25
CA HIS A 255 -18.66 11.90 16.24
C HIS A 255 -18.46 13.43 16.18
N CYS A 256 -17.69 13.94 15.21
CA CYS A 256 -17.45 15.38 15.07
C CYS A 256 -18.64 16.12 14.45
N SER A 257 -18.58 17.45 14.49
CA SER A 257 -19.61 18.33 13.91
C SER A 257 -19.38 18.66 12.43
N GLY A 258 -18.33 18.10 11.80
CA GLY A 258 -17.95 18.37 10.40
C GLY A 258 -16.48 18.81 10.23
N ASP A 259 -15.76 19.13 11.33
CA ASP A 259 -14.31 19.36 11.32
C ASP A 259 -13.59 18.02 11.24
N ILE A 260 -12.94 17.74 10.10
CA ILE A 260 -12.19 16.52 9.84
C ILE A 260 -10.66 16.72 9.87
N THR A 261 -10.19 17.78 10.52
CA THR A 261 -8.75 18.10 10.60
C THR A 261 -7.93 16.90 11.10
N ASP A 262 -8.37 16.27 12.21
CA ASP A 262 -7.65 15.14 12.79
C ASP A 262 -7.57 13.93 11.86
N TRP A 263 -8.61 13.70 11.04
CA TRP A 263 -8.59 12.66 10.02
C TRP A 263 -7.61 12.97 8.89
N LEU A 264 -7.64 14.20 8.37
CA LEU A 264 -6.71 14.64 7.31
C LEU A 264 -5.27 14.60 7.79
N ASP A 265 -5.00 15.05 9.00
CA ASP A 265 -3.68 15.00 9.61
C ASP A 265 -3.16 13.56 9.69
N TRP A 266 -3.95 12.65 10.25
CA TRP A 266 -3.59 11.24 10.33
C TRP A 266 -3.36 10.63 8.94
N PHE A 267 -4.27 10.87 7.99
CA PHE A 267 -4.16 10.31 6.64
C PHE A 267 -2.91 10.79 5.91
N LEU A 268 -2.58 12.08 6.03
CA LEU A 268 -1.39 12.66 5.42
C LEU A 268 -0.10 12.14 6.07
N HIS A 269 -0.07 11.96 7.39
CA HIS A 269 1.06 11.32 8.08
C HIS A 269 1.23 9.86 7.66
N CYS A 270 0.16 9.10 7.57
CA CYS A 270 0.19 7.72 7.08
C CYS A 270 0.71 7.66 5.63
N LEU A 271 0.25 8.55 4.75
CA LEU A 271 0.74 8.65 3.37
C LEU A 271 2.22 9.06 3.34
N LYS A 272 2.64 10.04 4.13
CA LYS A 272 4.05 10.42 4.27
C LYS A 272 4.93 9.23 4.68
N ASN A 273 4.51 8.48 5.71
CA ASN A 273 5.25 7.31 6.20
C ASN A 273 5.37 6.22 5.11
N SER A 274 4.30 5.99 4.35
CA SER A 274 4.31 5.10 3.18
C SER A 274 5.34 5.55 2.12
N LEU A 275 5.40 6.84 1.83
CA LEU A 275 6.35 7.43 0.87
C LEU A 275 7.80 7.32 1.38
N ILE A 276 8.07 7.60 2.66
CA ILE A 276 9.40 7.45 3.27
C ILE A 276 9.89 6.00 3.19
N THR A 277 9.02 5.04 3.49
CA THR A 277 9.33 3.60 3.38
C THR A 277 9.68 3.21 1.95
N THR A 278 8.94 3.74 0.99
CA THR A 278 9.19 3.54 -0.44
C THR A 278 10.51 4.16 -0.87
N GLU A 279 10.80 5.39 -0.45
CA GLU A 279 12.06 6.06 -0.75
C GLU A 279 13.26 5.26 -0.24
N ALA A 280 13.21 4.77 1.01
CA ALA A 280 14.26 3.95 1.58
C ALA A 280 14.51 2.66 0.78
N THR A 281 13.44 2.04 0.26
CA THR A 281 13.53 0.86 -0.60
C THR A 281 14.11 1.22 -1.96
N LEU A 282 13.68 2.32 -2.56
CA LEU A 282 14.17 2.81 -3.84
C LEU A 282 15.66 3.16 -3.79
N GLN A 283 16.13 3.80 -2.71
CA GLN A 283 17.54 4.12 -2.52
C GLN A 283 18.41 2.86 -2.52
N LYS A 284 17.96 1.76 -1.92
CA LYS A 284 18.68 0.48 -1.97
C LYS A 284 18.77 -0.06 -3.40
N ILE A 285 17.70 0.02 -4.18
CA ILE A 285 17.67 -0.43 -5.58
C ILE A 285 18.60 0.44 -6.44
N LEU A 286 18.52 1.75 -6.30
CA LEU A 286 19.38 2.69 -7.02
C LEU A 286 20.86 2.42 -6.70
N ARG A 287 21.22 2.34 -5.42
CA ARG A 287 22.58 2.05 -4.98
C ARG A 287 23.11 0.72 -5.57
N LYS A 288 22.28 -0.32 -5.61
CA LYS A 288 22.62 -1.60 -6.25
C LYS A 288 22.85 -1.45 -7.76
N THR A 289 22.00 -0.69 -8.42
CA THR A 289 22.09 -0.44 -9.86
C THR A 289 23.36 0.36 -10.21
N ASP A 290 23.63 1.44 -9.45
CA ASP A 290 24.82 2.28 -9.64
C ASP A 290 26.10 1.48 -9.39
N PHE A 291 26.13 0.63 -8.34
CA PHE A 291 27.25 -0.27 -8.09
C PHE A 291 27.56 -1.15 -9.30
N TRP A 292 26.56 -1.84 -9.85
CA TRP A 292 26.78 -2.72 -10.99
C TRP A 292 27.16 -1.97 -12.27
N LYS A 293 26.69 -0.73 -12.41
CA LYS A 293 27.06 0.14 -13.53
C LYS A 293 28.51 0.62 -13.40
N ILE A 294 28.94 1.07 -12.23
CA ILE A 294 30.33 1.49 -11.96
C ILE A 294 31.29 0.33 -12.19
N HIS A 295 30.89 -0.88 -11.82
CA HIS A 295 31.71 -2.09 -11.90
C HIS A 295 31.40 -2.97 -13.10
N GLU A 296 30.81 -2.42 -14.20
CA GLU A 296 30.43 -3.23 -15.38
C GLU A 296 31.61 -3.96 -16.02
N ASN A 297 32.82 -3.36 -15.97
CA ASN A 297 34.07 -3.93 -16.49
C ASN A 297 34.89 -4.68 -15.43
N THR A 298 34.38 -4.85 -14.19
CA THR A 298 35.07 -5.57 -13.13
C THR A 298 34.69 -7.05 -13.19
N GLU A 299 35.71 -7.92 -13.24
CA GLU A 299 35.48 -9.36 -13.21
C GLU A 299 35.06 -9.83 -11.81
N PHE A 300 33.90 -10.47 -11.74
CA PHE A 300 33.37 -11.12 -10.56
C PHE A 300 33.08 -12.59 -10.86
N ASN A 301 33.44 -13.48 -9.96
CA ASN A 301 32.95 -14.84 -10.03
C ASN A 301 31.49 -14.94 -9.56
N GLU A 302 30.83 -16.08 -9.85
CA GLU A 302 29.40 -16.26 -9.53
C GLU A 302 29.10 -16.16 -8.01
N ARG A 303 29.99 -16.63 -7.16
CA ARG A 303 29.83 -16.56 -5.70
C ARG A 303 29.90 -15.11 -5.20
N GLN A 304 30.85 -14.32 -5.73
CA GLN A 304 30.97 -12.90 -5.44
C GLN A 304 29.69 -12.15 -5.87
N ARG A 305 29.21 -12.38 -7.08
CA ARG A 305 27.95 -11.78 -7.57
C ARG A 305 26.77 -12.16 -6.67
N LEU A 306 26.66 -13.43 -6.27
CA LEU A 306 25.60 -13.91 -5.38
C LEU A 306 25.63 -13.19 -4.03
N VAL A 307 26.80 -13.13 -3.37
CA VAL A 307 26.90 -12.52 -2.02
C VAL A 307 26.76 -11.02 -2.08
N LEU A 308 27.34 -10.33 -3.08
CA LEU A 308 27.15 -8.88 -3.27
C LEU A 308 25.68 -8.52 -3.48
N ASN A 309 24.95 -9.27 -4.31
CA ASN A 309 23.50 -9.06 -4.46
C ASN A 309 22.77 -9.22 -3.12
N LYS A 310 23.11 -10.26 -2.34
CA LYS A 310 22.55 -10.47 -1.01
C LYS A 310 22.86 -9.31 -0.04
N LEU A 311 24.03 -8.68 -0.13
CA LEU A 311 24.38 -7.52 0.66
C LEU A 311 23.50 -6.31 0.35
N PHE A 312 23.20 -6.06 -0.92
CA PHE A 312 22.30 -4.98 -1.35
C PHE A 312 20.84 -5.26 -0.97
N ASP A 313 20.39 -6.50 -1.13
CA ASP A 313 19.03 -6.90 -0.79
C ASP A 313 18.79 -6.93 0.72
N GLY A 314 19.87 -6.92 1.51
CA GLY A 314 19.87 -6.99 2.96
C GLY A 314 19.84 -8.43 3.48
N PHE A 315 20.54 -8.68 4.57
CA PHE A 315 20.45 -9.91 5.36
C PHE A 315 20.75 -9.62 6.83
N ASP A 316 20.24 -10.46 7.72
CA ASP A 316 20.40 -10.24 9.15
C ASP A 316 21.85 -10.34 9.62
N GLY A 317 22.28 -9.34 10.41
CA GLY A 317 23.58 -9.29 11.04
C GLY A 317 24.73 -8.98 10.06
N LYS A 318 25.98 -9.08 10.57
CA LYS A 318 27.19 -8.67 9.86
C LYS A 318 27.74 -9.75 8.92
N LEU A 319 28.38 -9.33 7.82
CA LEU A 319 29.06 -10.24 6.91
C LEU A 319 30.37 -10.73 7.54
N LYS A 320 30.49 -12.06 7.70
CA LYS A 320 31.69 -12.78 8.14
C LYS A 320 32.06 -13.82 7.09
N SER A 321 33.31 -14.29 7.10
CA SER A 321 33.76 -15.36 6.20
C SER A 321 32.90 -16.66 6.31
N SER A 322 32.50 -17.00 7.54
CA SER A 322 31.59 -18.15 7.77
C SER A 322 30.20 -17.96 7.15
N LYS A 323 29.67 -16.73 7.20
CA LYS A 323 28.39 -16.38 6.58
C LYS A 323 28.50 -16.37 5.06
N TRP A 324 29.60 -15.83 4.53
CA TRP A 324 29.93 -15.93 3.12
C TRP A 324 29.92 -17.37 2.62
N ALA A 325 30.71 -18.24 3.31
CA ALA A 325 30.83 -19.65 2.98
C ALA A 325 29.45 -20.35 2.94
N LYS A 326 28.55 -20.03 3.89
CA LYS A 326 27.19 -20.55 3.95
C LYS A 326 26.34 -20.09 2.78
N ILE A 327 26.37 -18.78 2.45
CA ILE A 327 25.58 -18.21 1.34
C ILE A 327 26.07 -18.74 -0.01
N ALA A 328 27.38 -18.72 -0.22
CA ALA A 328 28.03 -19.11 -1.45
C ALA A 328 28.22 -20.65 -1.60
N LYS A 329 27.82 -21.42 -0.57
CA LYS A 329 28.00 -22.88 -0.51
C LYS A 329 29.41 -23.34 -0.86
N CYS A 330 30.42 -22.72 -0.24
CA CYS A 330 31.85 -23.00 -0.48
C CYS A 330 32.63 -23.24 0.82
N SER A 331 33.89 -23.67 0.69
CA SER A 331 34.77 -23.83 1.85
C SER A 331 35.14 -22.47 2.51
N PRO A 332 35.48 -22.44 3.82
CA PRO A 332 35.91 -21.22 4.47
C PRO A 332 37.14 -20.56 3.78
N ASP A 333 38.07 -21.34 3.27
CA ASP A 333 39.26 -20.85 2.56
C ASP A 333 38.89 -20.20 1.21
N THR A 334 37.90 -20.76 0.51
CA THR A 334 37.37 -20.17 -0.73
C THR A 334 36.67 -18.86 -0.43
N ALA A 335 35.86 -18.82 0.65
CA ALA A 335 35.23 -17.59 1.10
C ALA A 335 36.21 -16.48 1.43
N LEU A 336 37.31 -16.80 2.15
CA LEU A 336 38.35 -15.84 2.48
C LEU A 336 39.07 -15.33 1.23
N ARG A 337 39.30 -16.18 0.21
CA ARG A 337 39.90 -15.76 -1.07
C ARG A 337 38.99 -14.83 -1.83
N ASP A 338 37.71 -15.17 -1.94
CA ASP A 338 36.70 -14.32 -2.61
C ASP A 338 36.60 -12.95 -1.91
N ILE A 339 36.60 -12.90 -0.57
CA ILE A 339 36.53 -11.66 0.22
C ILE A 339 37.80 -10.83 0.01
N LYS A 340 38.98 -11.45 0.06
CA LYS A 340 40.27 -10.76 -0.12
C LYS A 340 40.36 -10.13 -1.50
N ASP A 341 39.97 -10.85 -2.56
CA ASP A 341 39.91 -10.31 -3.93
C ASP A 341 38.98 -9.08 -4.04
N LEU A 342 37.84 -9.09 -3.34
CA LEU A 342 36.95 -7.93 -3.30
C LEU A 342 37.51 -6.77 -2.48
N ILE A 343 38.32 -7.03 -1.44
CA ILE A 343 39.03 -5.98 -0.70
C ILE A 343 40.11 -5.37 -1.60
N ASP A 344 40.91 -6.21 -2.27
CA ASP A 344 41.95 -5.77 -3.18
C ASP A 344 41.40 -4.94 -4.36
N LYS A 345 40.15 -5.20 -4.79
CA LYS A 345 39.38 -4.43 -5.76
C LYS A 345 38.71 -3.16 -5.16
N GLY A 346 38.84 -2.91 -3.87
CA GLY A 346 38.23 -1.76 -3.20
C GLY A 346 36.72 -1.85 -3.04
N ILE A 347 36.12 -3.03 -3.20
CA ILE A 347 34.66 -3.26 -3.15
C ILE A 347 34.18 -3.58 -1.75
N LEU A 348 34.97 -4.34 -0.99
CA LEU A 348 34.72 -4.59 0.42
C LEU A 348 35.79 -3.92 1.27
N ARG A 349 35.41 -3.55 2.48
CA ARG A 349 36.34 -3.15 3.51
C ARG A 349 36.08 -3.93 4.80
N GLN A 350 37.13 -4.04 5.62
CA GLN A 350 37.02 -4.60 6.96
C GLN A 350 36.48 -3.54 7.91
N GLU A 351 35.51 -3.86 8.74
CA GLU A 351 35.02 -2.94 9.79
C GLU A 351 36.15 -2.71 10.83
N GLN A 352 36.39 -1.43 11.18
CA GLN A 352 37.44 -1.04 12.12
C GLN A 352 37.20 -1.44 13.59
N GLN A 353 35.93 -1.76 13.95
CA GLN A 353 35.54 -2.21 15.29
C GLN A 353 35.18 -3.69 15.26
N GLY A 354 36.09 -4.57 15.49
CA GLY A 354 35.87 -6.00 15.57
C GLY A 354 36.62 -6.63 16.71
N GLY A 355 35.87 -7.26 17.64
CA GLY A 355 36.46 -8.18 18.61
C GLY A 355 36.97 -9.46 17.93
N ARG A 356 36.83 -10.63 18.56
CA ARG A 356 37.34 -11.94 18.09
C ARG A 356 36.88 -12.41 16.67
N SER A 357 36.08 -11.65 15.93
CA SER A 357 35.66 -12.01 14.56
C SER A 357 35.66 -10.82 13.61
N THR A 358 36.36 -10.95 12.49
CA THR A 358 36.42 -9.96 11.41
C THR A 358 35.07 -9.87 10.68
N ASN A 359 34.57 -8.64 10.55
CA ASN A 359 33.37 -8.33 9.76
C ASN A 359 33.78 -7.52 8.53
N TYR A 360 32.97 -7.64 7.49
CA TYR A 360 33.18 -6.96 6.22
C TYR A 360 31.94 -6.18 5.83
N GLU A 361 32.12 -5.07 5.13
CA GLU A 361 31.04 -4.24 4.60
C GLU A 361 31.40 -3.73 3.19
N LEU A 362 30.39 -3.27 2.44
CA LEU A 362 30.66 -2.61 1.17
C LEU A 362 31.45 -1.32 1.42
N ALA A 363 32.48 -1.10 0.62
CA ALA A 363 33.18 0.18 0.58
C ALA A 363 32.27 1.27 0.01
N ASP A 364 32.56 2.52 0.31
CA ASP A 364 31.86 3.65 -0.28
C ASP A 364 32.25 3.78 -1.76
N PHE A 365 31.27 4.02 -2.65
CA PHE A 365 31.42 4.15 -4.10
C PHE A 365 30.53 5.24 -4.67
#